data_c8fc715381f4ca7312026b3ffb8eae35
#
_entry.id   c8fc715381f4ca7312026b3ffb8eae35
#
_cell.length_a   1.000
_cell.length_b   1.000
_cell.length_c   1.000
_cell.angle_alpha   90.00
_cell.angle_beta   90.00
_cell.angle_gamma   90.00
#
_symmetry.space_group_name_H-M   'P 1'
#
loop_
_entity.id
_entity.type
_entity.pdbx_description
1 polymer ?
#
loop_
_entity_poly.entity_id
_entity_poly.type
_entity_poly.pdbx_seq_one_letter_code
_entity_poly.pdbx_strand_id
1 'polypeptide(L)'
;HSVEFSYSIFTLRGKRVDHHEETVTFVDTLDLQFDIPNVKKGLCRKQIDDRVITFKWTVDGNKNYERTFDEIGAKSKRVKPDRKDVELELINVDEEKGTAQIELKIERFVRDLWISSEKTKVKFSKNFETYLPGSYLIDIQFEELPQIEDLRVMFH
;
A
#
# COMPACT_ATOMS: atom_id res chain seq x y z
N HIS A 1 16.93 -15.14 16.80
CA HIS A 1 16.20 -14.53 15.68
C HIS A 1 16.77 -13.15 15.34
N SER A 2 16.67 -12.76 14.09
CA SER A 2 17.08 -11.45 13.58
C SER A 2 15.90 -10.78 12.90
N VAL A 3 15.68 -9.49 13.17
CA VAL A 3 14.71 -8.67 12.45
C VAL A 3 15.44 -7.50 11.81
N GLU A 4 15.32 -7.40 10.49
CA GLU A 4 15.62 -6.19 9.75
C GLU A 4 14.36 -5.34 9.69
N PHE A 5 14.41 -4.16 10.25
CA PHE A 5 13.28 -3.26 10.32
C PHE A 5 13.62 -1.95 9.62
N SER A 6 12.66 -1.43 8.87
CA SER A 6 12.76 -0.08 8.32
C SER A 6 11.43 0.66 8.37
N TYR A 7 11.50 1.98 8.46
CA TYR A 7 10.37 2.82 8.16
C TYR A 7 10.74 3.89 7.12
N SER A 8 9.75 4.31 6.37
CA SER A 8 9.87 5.43 5.44
C SER A 8 8.69 6.37 5.60
N ILE A 9 8.95 7.66 5.55
CA ILE A 9 7.94 8.71 5.60
C ILE A 9 7.82 9.32 4.22
N PHE A 10 6.59 9.37 3.71
CA PHE A 10 6.29 9.94 2.40
C PHE A 10 5.30 11.10 2.50
N THR A 11 5.33 11.98 1.52
CA THR A 11 4.22 12.90 1.25
C THR A 11 3.09 12.14 0.55
N LEU A 12 1.87 12.68 0.53
CA LEU A 12 0.75 12.12 -0.26
C LEU A 12 1.02 12.04 -1.77
N ARG A 13 2.05 12.72 -2.25
CA ARG A 13 2.52 12.66 -3.65
C ARG A 13 3.62 11.62 -3.86
N GLY A 14 3.88 10.75 -2.89
CA GLY A 14 4.87 9.69 -2.98
C GLY A 14 6.33 10.11 -2.79
N LYS A 15 6.62 11.38 -2.51
CA LYS A 15 8.00 11.81 -2.25
C LYS A 15 8.43 11.33 -0.87
N ARG A 16 9.48 10.50 -0.80
CA ARG A 16 10.11 10.10 0.47
C ARG A 16 10.79 11.30 1.11
N VAL A 17 10.49 11.57 2.36
CA VAL A 17 11.03 12.69 3.15
C VAL A 17 11.92 12.24 4.29
N ASP A 18 11.79 11.00 4.73
CA ASP A 18 12.63 10.41 5.77
C ASP A 18 12.69 8.89 5.61
N HIS A 19 13.74 8.26 6.16
CA HIS A 19 13.94 6.82 6.14
C HIS A 19 14.86 6.41 7.28
N HIS A 20 14.54 5.30 7.90
CA HIS A 20 15.36 4.65 8.92
C HIS A 20 15.41 3.16 8.68
N GLU A 21 16.56 2.56 8.93
CA GLU A 21 16.78 1.13 8.81
C GLU A 21 17.64 0.64 9.96
N GLU A 22 17.26 -0.47 10.56
CA GLU A 22 17.93 -1.06 11.71
C GLU A 22 17.80 -2.58 11.70
N THR A 23 18.84 -3.28 12.17
CA THR A 23 18.82 -4.73 12.38
C THR A 23 18.91 -4.99 13.87
N VAL A 24 17.98 -5.76 14.41
CA VAL A 24 17.91 -6.13 15.82
C VAL A 24 17.91 -7.65 15.96
N THR A 25 18.74 -8.16 16.87
CA THR A 25 18.74 -9.57 17.24
C THR A 25 18.04 -9.78 18.57
N PHE A 26 17.26 -10.85 18.69
CA PHE A 26 16.52 -11.19 19.91
C PHE A 26 16.40 -12.70 20.11
N VAL A 27 16.08 -13.14 21.32
CA VAL A 27 15.98 -14.57 21.65
C VAL A 27 14.53 -15.04 21.61
N ASP A 28 13.63 -14.45 22.36
CA ASP A 28 12.23 -14.92 22.49
C ASP A 28 11.22 -13.92 21.95
N THR A 29 11.14 -12.74 22.55
CA THR A 29 10.17 -11.70 22.20
C THR A 29 10.88 -10.37 21.99
N LEU A 30 10.47 -9.64 20.95
CA LEU A 30 10.98 -8.34 20.61
C LEU A 30 9.87 -7.31 20.73
N ASP A 31 10.05 -6.33 21.61
CA ASP A 31 9.25 -5.12 21.69
C ASP A 31 10.09 -3.94 21.20
N LEU A 32 9.72 -3.40 20.04
CA LEU A 32 10.43 -2.28 19.41
C LEU A 32 9.61 -1.00 19.59
N GLN A 33 10.23 -0.04 20.26
CA GLN A 33 9.68 1.30 20.40
C GLN A 33 10.54 2.29 19.62
N PHE A 34 9.92 2.96 18.66
CA PHE A 34 10.60 3.97 17.84
C PHE A 34 10.08 5.36 18.14
N ASP A 35 10.97 6.26 18.46
CA ASP A 35 10.69 7.69 18.36
C ASP A 35 10.88 8.13 16.92
N ILE A 36 9.79 8.30 16.19
CA ILE A 36 9.86 8.83 14.82
C ILE A 36 10.18 10.32 14.90
N PRO A 37 11.40 10.71 14.50
CA PRO A 37 11.80 12.12 14.55
C PRO A 37 10.85 12.96 13.70
N ASN A 38 10.56 14.18 14.13
CA ASN A 38 9.74 15.15 13.41
C ASN A 38 8.22 14.89 13.39
N VAL A 39 7.72 13.83 14.00
CA VAL A 39 6.28 13.62 14.16
C VAL A 39 5.73 14.41 15.38
N LYS A 40 6.53 14.58 16.41
CA LYS A 40 6.11 15.24 17.68
C LYS A 40 6.74 16.60 17.96
N LYS A 41 7.86 16.96 17.34
CA LYS A 41 8.59 18.19 17.68
C LYS A 41 8.60 19.19 16.51
N GLY A 42 7.74 20.18 16.60
CA GLY A 42 7.91 21.45 15.86
C GLY A 42 7.35 21.53 14.45
N LEU A 43 6.73 20.48 13.94
CA LEU A 43 6.00 20.60 12.68
C LEU A 43 4.67 21.32 12.92
N CYS A 44 4.43 22.37 12.14
CA CYS A 44 3.12 23.00 12.09
C CYS A 44 2.05 21.93 11.82
N ARG A 45 0.91 21.96 12.50
CA ARG A 45 -0.19 21.00 12.33
C ARG A 45 -0.51 20.68 10.85
N LYS A 46 -0.34 21.67 9.96
CA LYS A 46 -0.49 21.51 8.51
C LYS A 46 0.54 20.61 7.85
N GLN A 47 1.72 20.42 8.41
CA GLN A 47 2.80 19.61 7.81
C GLN A 47 2.73 18.14 8.23
N ILE A 48 2.07 17.86 9.35
CA ILE A 48 1.91 16.49 9.87
C ILE A 48 0.79 15.77 9.09
N ASP A 49 -0.25 16.51 8.71
CA ASP A 49 -1.47 15.98 8.11
C ASP A 49 -1.31 15.38 6.70
N ASP A 50 -0.16 15.61 6.07
CA ASP A 50 0.12 15.19 4.68
C ASP A 50 1.22 14.10 4.59
N ARG A 51 1.36 13.28 5.61
CA ARG A 51 2.39 12.25 5.68
C ARG A 51 1.81 10.85 5.74
N VAL A 52 2.50 9.92 5.08
CA VAL A 52 2.25 8.49 5.13
C VAL A 52 3.52 7.81 5.63
N ILE A 53 3.36 6.89 6.57
CA ILE A 53 4.47 6.10 7.08
C ILE A 53 4.29 4.66 6.62
N THR A 54 5.31 4.10 6.01
CA THR A 54 5.39 2.69 5.67
C THR A 54 6.42 2.01 6.55
N PHE A 55 6.02 0.92 7.19
CA PHE A 55 6.90 0.04 7.94
C PHE A 55 7.15 -1.24 7.15
N LYS A 56 8.40 -1.67 7.11
CA LYS A 56 8.80 -2.97 6.54
C LYS A 56 9.64 -3.69 7.57
N TRP A 57 9.43 -4.98 7.69
CA TRP A 57 10.32 -5.82 8.51
C TRP A 57 10.47 -7.21 7.91
N THR A 58 11.66 -7.75 8.03
CA THR A 58 12.05 -9.08 7.58
C THR A 58 12.51 -9.88 8.78
N VAL A 59 11.98 -11.06 8.98
CA VAL A 59 12.34 -11.95 10.10
C VAL A 59 13.20 -13.08 9.55
N ASP A 60 14.40 -13.25 10.12
CA ASP A 60 15.38 -14.29 9.77
C ASP A 60 15.63 -14.38 8.25
N GLY A 61 15.59 -13.25 7.56
CA GLY A 61 15.84 -13.14 6.13
C GLY A 61 14.76 -13.75 5.21
N ASN A 62 13.70 -14.35 5.75
CA ASN A 62 12.76 -15.16 4.96
C ASN A 62 11.32 -14.66 4.95
N LYS A 63 10.89 -13.91 5.96
CA LYS A 63 9.52 -13.41 6.05
C LYS A 63 9.49 -11.90 5.97
N ASN A 64 8.95 -11.39 4.88
CA ASN A 64 8.77 -9.96 4.66
C ASN A 64 7.36 -9.53 5.06
N TYR A 65 7.29 -8.47 5.83
CA TYR A 65 6.04 -7.80 6.21
C TYR A 65 6.13 -6.35 5.83
N GLU A 66 5.00 -5.81 5.38
CA GLU A 66 4.86 -4.38 5.08
C GLU A 66 3.54 -3.87 5.64
N ARG A 67 3.58 -2.71 6.24
CA ARG A 67 2.38 -2.03 6.73
C ARG A 67 2.47 -0.53 6.48
N THR A 68 1.40 0.03 5.92
CA THR A 68 1.30 1.46 5.64
C THR A 68 0.29 2.08 6.60
N PHE A 69 0.69 3.18 7.24
CA PHE A 69 -0.17 3.99 8.08
C PHE A 69 -0.26 5.38 7.49
N ASP A 70 -1.46 5.86 7.33
CA ASP A 70 -1.73 7.13 6.70
C ASP A 70 -2.00 8.25 7.69
N GLU A 71 -1.70 8.11 8.97
CA GLU A 71 -2.15 9.11 9.87
C GLU A 71 -1.21 9.52 10.97
N ILE A 72 -0.92 10.79 10.93
CA ILE A 72 -0.34 11.51 12.04
C ILE A 72 -1.16 12.77 12.35
N GLY A 73 -2.48 12.69 12.24
CA GLY A 73 -3.31 13.84 12.58
C GLY A 73 -4.76 13.71 12.12
N ALA A 74 -5.67 13.60 13.07
CA ALA A 74 -7.06 13.20 12.87
C ALA A 74 -7.98 14.21 12.17
N LYS A 75 -7.49 15.29 11.56
CA LYS A 75 -8.35 16.36 11.00
C LYS A 75 -7.83 17.04 9.74
N SER A 76 -7.05 16.36 8.89
CA SER A 76 -6.67 16.99 7.63
C SER A 76 -7.87 17.06 6.69
N LYS A 77 -8.02 18.21 6.03
CA LYS A 77 -8.85 18.31 4.83
C LYS A 77 -8.10 17.61 3.70
N ARG A 78 -8.11 16.28 3.70
CA ARG A 78 -7.47 15.48 2.65
C ARG A 78 -8.12 15.82 1.32
N VAL A 79 -7.30 16.06 0.33
CA VAL A 79 -7.77 16.00 -1.05
C VAL A 79 -8.14 14.55 -1.28
N LYS A 80 -9.43 14.24 -1.33
CA LYS A 80 -9.90 12.89 -1.63
C LYS A 80 -9.37 12.50 -3.01
N PRO A 81 -8.82 11.29 -3.15
CA PRO A 81 -8.47 10.79 -4.48
C PRO A 81 -9.74 10.72 -5.32
N ASP A 82 -9.60 11.02 -6.61
CA ASP A 82 -10.67 10.90 -7.61
C ASP A 82 -10.48 9.56 -8.35
N ARG A 83 -11.54 9.06 -8.98
CA ARG A 83 -11.48 7.82 -9.78
C ARG A 83 -10.42 7.90 -10.89
N LYS A 84 -10.16 9.09 -11.43
CA LYS A 84 -9.11 9.35 -12.42
C LYS A 84 -7.68 9.19 -11.89
N ASP A 85 -7.49 9.18 -10.57
CA ASP A 85 -6.19 8.98 -9.93
C ASP A 85 -5.81 7.48 -9.84
N VAL A 86 -6.71 6.59 -10.32
CA VAL A 86 -6.53 5.14 -10.30
C VAL A 86 -6.86 4.57 -11.68
N GLU A 87 -5.87 3.98 -12.34
CA GLU A 87 -6.02 3.30 -13.62
C GLU A 87 -5.79 1.80 -13.44
N LEU A 88 -6.58 1.00 -14.13
CA LEU A 88 -6.45 -0.45 -14.20
C LEU A 88 -6.13 -0.88 -15.63
N GLU A 89 -5.17 -1.77 -15.79
CA GLU A 89 -4.86 -2.42 -17.06
C GLU A 89 -4.73 -3.93 -16.83
N LEU A 90 -5.38 -4.72 -17.69
CA LEU A 90 -5.27 -6.17 -17.64
C LEU A 90 -4.09 -6.61 -18.50
N ILE A 91 -3.13 -7.31 -17.90
CA ILE A 91 -1.91 -7.74 -18.54
C ILE A 91 -1.64 -9.22 -18.25
N ASN A 92 -0.72 -9.83 -19.02
CA ASN A 92 -0.24 -11.20 -18.81
C ASN A 92 -1.37 -12.23 -18.69
N VAL A 93 -2.35 -12.15 -19.62
CA VAL A 93 -3.54 -13.02 -19.63
C VAL A 93 -3.17 -14.42 -20.12
N ASP A 94 -3.52 -15.43 -19.33
CA ASP A 94 -3.44 -16.86 -19.68
C ASP A 94 -4.83 -17.48 -19.49
N GLU A 95 -5.61 -17.51 -20.57
CA GLU A 95 -6.98 -18.01 -20.54
C GLU A 95 -7.06 -19.52 -20.25
N GLU A 96 -6.05 -20.30 -20.69
CA GLU A 96 -6.02 -21.74 -20.46
C GLU A 96 -5.89 -22.07 -18.97
N LYS A 97 -5.11 -21.24 -18.24
CA LYS A 97 -4.94 -21.40 -16.78
C LYS A 97 -5.94 -20.57 -15.96
N GLY A 98 -6.73 -19.71 -16.60
CA GLY A 98 -7.63 -18.81 -15.91
C GLY A 98 -6.90 -17.82 -15.00
N THR A 99 -5.76 -17.29 -15.45
CA THR A 99 -4.94 -16.36 -14.68
C THR A 99 -4.58 -15.11 -15.48
N ALA A 100 -4.45 -13.98 -14.80
CA ALA A 100 -3.93 -12.74 -15.38
C ALA A 100 -3.33 -11.87 -14.27
N GLN A 101 -2.80 -10.73 -14.67
CA GLN A 101 -2.39 -9.67 -13.75
C GLN A 101 -3.15 -8.38 -14.07
N ILE A 102 -3.49 -7.64 -13.02
CA ILE A 102 -3.94 -6.26 -13.14
C ILE A 102 -2.75 -5.36 -12.80
N GLU A 103 -2.34 -4.51 -13.73
CA GLU A 103 -1.50 -3.36 -13.43
C GLU A 103 -2.37 -2.24 -12.88
N LEU A 104 -2.10 -1.84 -11.65
CA LEU A 104 -2.79 -0.79 -10.93
C LEU A 104 -1.88 0.44 -10.90
N LYS A 105 -2.22 1.51 -11.62
CA LYS A 105 -1.49 2.78 -11.62
C LYS A 105 -2.18 3.77 -10.69
N ILE A 106 -1.44 4.27 -9.72
CA ILE A 106 -1.92 5.19 -8.68
C ILE A 106 -1.20 6.52 -8.81
N GLU A 107 -1.92 7.60 -9.07
CA GLU A 107 -1.33 8.95 -9.16
C GLU A 107 -1.25 9.66 -7.82
N ARG A 108 -2.17 9.33 -6.89
CA ARG A 108 -2.23 9.90 -5.54
C ARG A 108 -2.42 8.82 -4.52
N PHE A 109 -2.03 9.11 -3.28
CA PHE A 109 -2.28 8.20 -2.15
C PHE A 109 -3.75 7.79 -2.07
N VAL A 110 -3.98 6.49 -2.05
CA VAL A 110 -5.31 5.86 -1.97
C VAL A 110 -5.34 4.90 -0.79
N ARG A 111 -6.37 5.00 0.04
CA ARG A 111 -6.57 4.14 1.19
C ARG A 111 -7.68 3.13 0.97
N ASP A 112 -7.44 1.92 1.50
CA ASP A 112 -8.43 0.84 1.51
C ASP A 112 -9.04 0.60 0.12
N LEU A 113 -8.17 0.54 -0.90
CA LEU A 113 -8.60 0.29 -2.27
C LEU A 113 -9.10 -1.15 -2.39
N TRP A 114 -10.32 -1.28 -2.88
CA TRP A 114 -10.97 -2.55 -3.13
C TRP A 114 -11.38 -2.66 -4.60
N ILE A 115 -11.05 -3.80 -5.20
CA ILE A 115 -11.44 -4.15 -6.57
C ILE A 115 -12.48 -5.28 -6.50
N SER A 116 -13.55 -5.15 -7.25
CA SER A 116 -14.55 -6.20 -7.42
C SER A 116 -14.89 -6.38 -8.90
N SER A 117 -15.36 -7.57 -9.26
CA SER A 117 -15.95 -7.84 -10.58
C SER A 117 -17.45 -8.01 -10.43
N GLU A 118 -18.23 -7.39 -11.32
CA GLU A 118 -19.70 -7.45 -11.26
C GLU A 118 -20.28 -8.67 -11.98
N LYS A 119 -19.62 -9.11 -13.06
CA LYS A 119 -20.19 -10.14 -13.94
C LYS A 119 -19.52 -11.51 -13.78
N THR A 120 -18.24 -11.52 -13.45
CA THR A 120 -17.45 -12.75 -13.40
C THR A 120 -16.88 -12.98 -12.01
N LYS A 121 -16.65 -14.24 -11.66
CA LYS A 121 -15.95 -14.59 -10.42
C LYS A 121 -14.46 -14.40 -10.60
N VAL A 122 -13.91 -13.44 -9.88
CA VAL A 122 -12.48 -13.14 -9.87
C VAL A 122 -11.95 -13.23 -8.44
N LYS A 123 -10.83 -13.94 -8.26
CA LYS A 123 -10.06 -13.94 -7.03
C LYS A 123 -8.85 -13.03 -7.22
N PHE A 124 -8.66 -12.11 -6.30
CA PHE A 124 -7.54 -11.18 -6.28
C PHE A 124 -6.52 -11.64 -5.24
N SER A 125 -5.23 -11.63 -5.58
CA SER A 125 -4.15 -11.97 -4.65
C SER A 125 -4.01 -10.96 -3.52
N LYS A 126 -4.39 -9.70 -3.78
CA LYS A 126 -4.42 -8.59 -2.83
C LYS A 126 -5.67 -7.77 -3.04
N ASN A 127 -6.30 -7.36 -1.94
CA ASN A 127 -7.46 -6.48 -1.95
C ASN A 127 -7.55 -5.76 -0.59
N PHE A 128 -8.22 -4.61 -0.52
CA PHE A 128 -8.26 -3.74 0.67
C PHE A 128 -6.90 -3.20 1.10
N GLU A 129 -6.05 -2.88 0.15
CA GLU A 129 -4.72 -2.36 0.41
C GLU A 129 -4.66 -0.83 0.30
N THR A 130 -3.68 -0.27 0.97
CA THR A 130 -3.38 1.17 0.92
C THR A 130 -2.17 1.39 0.03
N TYR A 131 -2.30 2.27 -0.96
CA TYR A 131 -1.28 2.49 -1.98
C TYR A 131 -0.74 3.91 -1.97
N LEU A 132 0.59 4.04 -2.03
CA LEU A 132 1.27 5.25 -2.43
C LEU A 132 1.20 5.43 -3.95
N PRO A 133 1.47 6.64 -4.50
CA PRO A 133 1.65 6.81 -5.94
C PRO A 133 2.69 5.84 -6.50
N GLY A 134 2.36 5.17 -7.60
CA GLY A 134 3.20 4.16 -8.24
C GLY A 134 2.40 3.15 -9.05
N SER A 135 3.09 2.14 -9.60
CA SER A 135 2.48 1.00 -10.30
C SER A 135 2.62 -0.26 -9.45
N TYR A 136 1.54 -1.04 -9.39
CA TYR A 136 1.45 -2.25 -8.60
C TYR A 136 0.85 -3.37 -9.42
N LEU A 137 1.29 -4.60 -9.19
CA LEU A 137 0.75 -5.80 -9.83
C LEU A 137 -0.11 -6.57 -8.84
N ILE A 138 -1.30 -6.96 -9.31
CA ILE A 138 -2.25 -7.79 -8.57
C ILE A 138 -2.53 -9.01 -9.43
N ASP A 139 -2.14 -10.20 -8.94
CA ASP A 139 -2.47 -11.44 -9.61
C ASP A 139 -3.96 -11.75 -9.42
N ILE A 140 -4.60 -12.21 -10.49
CA ILE A 140 -5.99 -12.63 -10.48
C ILE A 140 -6.17 -14.04 -11.01
N GLN A 141 -7.18 -14.73 -10.49
CA GLN A 141 -7.68 -16.00 -11.00
C GLN A 141 -9.15 -15.84 -11.37
N PHE A 142 -9.56 -16.40 -12.51
CA PHE A 142 -10.92 -16.29 -13.02
C PHE A 142 -11.39 -17.59 -13.69
N GLU A 143 -12.70 -17.79 -13.74
CA GLU A 143 -13.34 -18.84 -14.53
C GLU A 143 -13.64 -18.36 -15.95
N GLU A 144 -13.96 -17.09 -16.10
CA GLU A 144 -14.20 -16.39 -17.37
C GLU A 144 -13.46 -15.06 -17.32
N LEU A 145 -12.77 -14.72 -18.43
CA LEU A 145 -11.93 -13.51 -18.52
C LEU A 145 -12.76 -12.24 -18.26
N PRO A 146 -12.46 -11.50 -17.19
CA PRO A 146 -13.17 -10.25 -16.90
C PRO A 146 -12.78 -9.18 -17.93
N GLN A 147 -13.75 -8.36 -18.33
CA GLN A 147 -13.47 -7.12 -19.05
C GLN A 147 -13.11 -6.03 -18.03
N ILE A 148 -12.24 -5.12 -18.41
CA ILE A 148 -11.82 -4.00 -17.51
C ILE A 148 -13.02 -3.16 -17.06
N GLU A 149 -14.01 -2.97 -17.94
CA GLU A 149 -15.21 -2.22 -17.67
C GLU A 149 -16.10 -2.86 -16.60
N ASP A 150 -15.96 -4.17 -16.37
CA ASP A 150 -16.69 -4.92 -15.37
C ASP A 150 -16.00 -4.87 -13.98
N LEU A 151 -14.76 -4.37 -13.93
CA LEU A 151 -14.04 -4.19 -12.69
C LEU A 151 -14.40 -2.84 -12.05
N ARG A 152 -14.89 -2.90 -10.85
CA ARG A 152 -15.17 -1.72 -10.02
C ARG A 152 -14.06 -1.50 -9.00
N VAL A 153 -13.60 -0.27 -8.94
CA VAL A 153 -12.64 0.18 -7.93
C VAL A 153 -13.36 1.08 -6.95
N MET A 154 -13.22 0.76 -5.68
CA MET A 154 -13.71 1.58 -4.56
C MET A 154 -12.54 1.88 -3.62
N PHE A 155 -12.52 3.06 -3.04
CA PHE A 155 -11.50 3.49 -2.08
C PHE A 155 -12.03 4.65 -1.20
N HIS A 156 -11.31 4.94 -0.13
CA HIS A 156 -11.60 6.02 0.82
C HIS A 156 -10.60 7.17 0.76
#